data_7dbfe0fac30dff594ec37bb16d81beee
#
_entry.id   7dbfe0fac30dff594ec37bb16d81beee
#
_cell.length_a   1.000
_cell.length_b   1.000
_cell.length_c   1.000
_cell.angle_alpha   90.00
_cell.angle_beta   90.00
_cell.angle_gamma   90.00
#
_symmetry.space_group_name_H-M   'P 1'
#
loop_
_entity.id
_entity.type
_entity.pdbx_description
1 polymer ?
#
loop_
_entity_poly.entity_id
_entity_poly.type
_entity_poly.pdbx_seq_one_letter_code
_entity_poly.pdbx_strand_id
1 'polypeptide(L)'
;MNTFKIMKLSAKVKFLFALAILGVNTSNAQLSFDQLMSNGVRADEKGQFDEAIINLNLAVDSKPENDMAWLTRGIVRIHMSDFSSAVVDFNKAIYLNPARPKTYLYRYIAYSRTENYQFAFGDINHYLGLAPSDTLGRVYRLEIALKLKEYEAVYEDMMWLYKTMGDLFLRDYLPILSIHFDASKKYADLQKILLGLKQINPNESSITETLIQNTYQMGQFELCLTQVNESLKQNPQNQNLLKLKADALFYLNRIDESETIYQTLLAQAPNDGDLMADYGHCLLQLERYNDADIWLSKSIKSKNSTPAYAYLGRGIARYNMGTIGVACADWERSLLLGEKSATQWLEKHCQENPTTNK
;
A
#
# COMPACT_ATOMS: atom_id res chain seq x y z
N MET A 1 16.75 67.63 29.86
CA MET A 1 15.92 68.36 28.82
C MET A 1 15.64 67.33 27.71
N ASN A 2 14.51 66.63 27.80
CA ASN A 2 14.07 65.69 26.75
C ASN A 2 12.69 66.19 26.29
N THR A 3 12.63 66.70 25.09
CA THR A 3 11.43 67.17 24.44
C THR A 3 10.68 65.99 23.83
N PHE A 4 9.49 65.69 24.36
CA PHE A 4 8.53 64.74 23.80
C PHE A 4 8.01 65.33 22.45
N LYS A 5 8.33 64.55 21.36
CA LYS A 5 7.79 64.83 20.04
C LYS A 5 6.39 64.23 19.96
N ILE A 6 5.35 65.06 20.04
CA ILE A 6 3.96 64.65 19.84
C ILE A 6 3.78 64.35 18.36
N MET A 7 3.61 63.03 18.04
CA MET A 7 3.22 62.59 16.71
C MET A 7 1.80 63.10 16.40
N LYS A 8 1.67 63.92 15.36
CA LYS A 8 0.37 64.31 14.82
C LYS A 8 -0.34 63.10 14.23
N LEU A 9 -1.35 62.55 14.91
CA LEU A 9 -2.24 61.55 14.34
C LEU A 9 -2.95 62.11 13.10
N SER A 10 -2.98 61.32 12.02
CA SER A 10 -3.64 61.71 10.77
C SER A 10 -5.13 61.94 10.95
N ALA A 11 -5.73 62.83 10.13
CA ALA A 11 -7.15 63.16 10.18
C ALA A 11 -8.09 61.93 10.12
N LYS A 12 -7.65 60.82 9.47
CA LYS A 12 -8.38 59.54 9.41
C LYS A 12 -8.51 58.87 10.78
N VAL A 13 -7.45 58.91 11.63
CA VAL A 13 -7.47 58.32 12.96
C VAL A 13 -8.34 59.16 13.91
N LYS A 14 -8.33 60.47 13.76
CA LYS A 14 -9.24 61.38 14.53
C LYS A 14 -10.71 61.17 14.15
N PHE A 15 -11.00 60.88 12.85
CA PHE A 15 -12.36 60.59 12.38
C PHE A 15 -12.87 59.24 12.91
N LEU A 16 -12.04 58.23 12.99
CA LEU A 16 -12.39 56.95 13.60
C LEU A 16 -12.64 57.05 15.10
N PHE A 17 -11.87 57.87 15.84
CA PHE A 17 -12.11 58.13 17.25
C PHE A 17 -13.37 58.97 17.51
N ALA A 18 -13.70 59.91 16.60
CA ALA A 18 -14.91 60.71 16.71
C ALA A 18 -16.19 59.89 16.44
N LEU A 19 -16.14 58.91 15.56
CA LEU A 19 -17.21 57.94 15.33
C LEU A 19 -17.45 57.02 16.54
N ALA A 20 -16.42 56.75 17.31
CA ALA A 20 -16.53 55.93 18.54
C ALA A 20 -17.16 56.73 19.71
N ILE A 21 -17.12 58.06 19.69
CA ILE A 21 -17.68 58.93 20.74
C ILE A 21 -19.14 59.38 20.43
N LEU A 22 -19.54 59.35 19.16
CA LEU A 22 -20.89 59.73 18.72
C LEU A 22 -21.86 58.58 18.76
N GLY A 23 -21.84 57.73 19.77
CA GLY A 23 -22.91 56.79 20.11
C GLY A 23 -23.85 56.41 18.95
N VAL A 24 -23.32 56.07 17.78
CA VAL A 24 -24.10 55.39 16.75
C VAL A 24 -24.32 53.97 17.32
N ASN A 25 -25.42 53.83 18.05
CA ASN A 25 -26.05 52.54 18.26
C ASN A 25 -26.41 51.92 16.90
N THR A 26 -25.41 51.52 16.13
CA THR A 26 -25.63 50.42 15.23
C THR A 26 -25.87 49.26 16.17
N SER A 27 -27.11 48.88 16.33
CA SER A 27 -27.46 47.55 16.80
C SER A 27 -26.85 46.59 15.77
N ASN A 28 -25.54 46.35 15.84
CA ASN A 28 -24.92 45.17 15.29
C ASN A 28 -25.58 44.03 16.06
N ALA A 29 -26.71 43.56 15.54
CA ALA A 29 -27.33 42.36 16.05
C ALA A 29 -26.21 41.32 16.00
N GLN A 30 -25.62 41.03 17.18
CA GLN A 30 -24.59 40.03 17.34
C GLN A 30 -25.21 38.73 16.80
N LEU A 31 -24.59 38.19 15.76
CA LEU A 31 -25.09 36.94 15.14
C LEU A 31 -25.30 35.90 16.23
N SER A 32 -26.44 35.23 16.19
CA SER A 32 -26.71 34.13 17.12
C SER A 32 -25.72 32.97 16.85
N PHE A 33 -25.51 32.15 17.85
CA PHE A 33 -24.70 30.92 17.71
C PHE A 33 -25.10 30.10 16.47
N ASP A 34 -26.39 29.91 16.23
CA ASP A 34 -26.89 29.14 15.11
C ASP A 34 -26.63 29.82 13.76
N GLN A 35 -26.69 31.14 13.72
CA GLN A 35 -26.30 31.89 12.53
C GLN A 35 -24.79 31.80 12.26
N LEU A 36 -23.97 31.89 13.30
CA LEU A 36 -22.50 31.72 13.17
C LEU A 36 -22.14 30.35 12.68
N MET A 37 -22.72 29.30 13.24
CA MET A 37 -22.55 27.91 12.79
C MET A 37 -22.98 27.71 11.33
N SER A 38 -24.17 28.20 10.98
CA SER A 38 -24.70 28.10 9.61
C SER A 38 -23.86 28.86 8.59
N ASN A 39 -23.41 30.09 8.94
CA ASN A 39 -22.53 30.88 8.07
C ASN A 39 -21.19 30.19 7.88
N GLY A 40 -20.61 29.63 8.94
CA GLY A 40 -19.36 28.88 8.88
C GLY A 40 -19.46 27.66 7.96
N VAL A 41 -20.49 26.84 8.11
CA VAL A 41 -20.72 25.68 7.24
C VAL A 41 -20.93 26.07 5.79
N ARG A 42 -21.77 27.10 5.54
CA ARG A 42 -22.04 27.58 4.17
C ARG A 42 -20.78 28.16 3.49
N ALA A 43 -19.93 28.85 4.24
CA ALA A 43 -18.66 29.37 3.74
C ALA A 43 -17.69 28.22 3.38
N ASP A 44 -17.62 27.19 4.22
CA ASP A 44 -16.84 25.97 3.97
C ASP A 44 -17.29 25.25 2.68
N GLU A 45 -18.60 25.04 2.51
CA GLU A 45 -19.20 24.43 1.30
C GLU A 45 -18.86 25.22 0.01
N LYS A 46 -18.61 26.52 0.13
CA LYS A 46 -18.19 27.40 -0.99
C LYS A 46 -16.66 27.46 -1.16
N GLY A 47 -15.89 26.79 -0.33
CA GLY A 47 -14.43 26.89 -0.31
C GLY A 47 -13.90 28.21 0.26
N GLN A 48 -14.73 29.00 0.94
CA GLN A 48 -14.37 30.27 1.56
C GLN A 48 -13.87 30.00 3.00
N PHE A 49 -12.76 29.29 3.12
CA PHE A 49 -12.29 28.74 4.40
C PHE A 49 -11.95 29.82 5.44
N ASP A 50 -11.38 30.95 5.03
CA ASP A 50 -11.08 32.06 5.95
C ASP A 50 -12.36 32.63 6.57
N GLU A 51 -13.42 32.81 5.78
CA GLU A 51 -14.72 33.28 6.27
C GLU A 51 -15.36 32.21 7.19
N ALA A 52 -15.24 30.92 6.83
CA ALA A 52 -15.71 29.83 7.66
C ALA A 52 -15.04 29.82 9.04
N ILE A 53 -13.72 29.94 9.10
CA ILE A 53 -12.95 29.98 10.35
C ILE A 53 -13.32 31.21 11.21
N ILE A 54 -13.53 32.39 10.62
CA ILE A 54 -13.94 33.58 11.36
C ILE A 54 -15.29 33.35 12.07
N ASN A 55 -16.29 32.85 11.34
CA ASN A 55 -17.60 32.56 11.90
C ASN A 55 -17.55 31.48 12.98
N LEU A 56 -16.77 30.39 12.75
CA LEU A 56 -16.66 29.30 13.69
C LEU A 56 -15.83 29.64 14.93
N ASN A 57 -14.86 30.55 14.82
CA ASN A 57 -14.19 31.09 16.00
C ASN A 57 -15.17 31.82 16.91
N LEU A 58 -16.01 32.71 16.33
CA LEU A 58 -17.05 33.40 17.09
C LEU A 58 -18.09 32.41 17.68
N ALA A 59 -18.41 31.35 16.96
CA ALA A 59 -19.31 30.30 17.48
C ALA A 59 -18.69 29.60 18.68
N VAL A 60 -17.44 29.18 18.61
CA VAL A 60 -16.70 28.54 19.72
C VAL A 60 -16.59 29.48 20.92
N ASP A 61 -16.27 30.76 20.69
CA ASP A 61 -16.17 31.74 21.76
C ASP A 61 -17.53 32.02 22.43
N SER A 62 -18.61 31.97 21.64
CA SER A 62 -20.00 32.16 22.13
C SER A 62 -20.51 30.97 22.98
N LYS A 63 -20.15 29.75 22.62
CA LYS A 63 -20.53 28.52 23.32
C LYS A 63 -19.37 27.52 23.38
N PRO A 64 -18.37 27.72 24.24
CA PRO A 64 -17.17 26.88 24.31
C PRO A 64 -17.42 25.44 24.79
N GLU A 65 -18.57 25.15 25.39
CA GLU A 65 -19.02 23.81 25.80
C GLU A 65 -19.80 23.07 24.69
N ASN A 66 -20.04 23.68 23.54
CA ASN A 66 -20.72 23.02 22.44
C ASN A 66 -19.71 22.22 21.59
N ASP A 67 -19.79 20.89 21.67
CA ASP A 67 -18.88 19.99 20.95
C ASP A 67 -18.97 20.12 19.43
N MET A 68 -20.15 20.48 18.88
CA MET A 68 -20.35 20.67 17.45
C MET A 68 -19.59 21.86 16.90
N ALA A 69 -19.44 22.92 17.67
CA ALA A 69 -18.69 24.12 17.21
C ALA A 69 -17.20 23.75 17.00
N TRP A 70 -16.61 23.03 17.95
CA TRP A 70 -15.23 22.53 17.85
C TRP A 70 -15.10 21.52 16.70
N LEU A 71 -16.02 20.55 16.61
CA LEU A 71 -16.00 19.57 15.53
C LEU A 71 -16.05 20.24 14.14
N THR A 72 -16.97 21.18 13.94
CA THR A 72 -17.15 21.86 12.65
C THR A 72 -15.94 22.69 12.30
N ARG A 73 -15.35 23.42 13.26
CA ARG A 73 -14.12 24.19 13.02
C ARG A 73 -12.95 23.26 12.67
N GLY A 74 -12.82 22.13 13.34
CA GLY A 74 -11.81 21.11 13.02
C GLY A 74 -11.95 20.54 11.61
N ILE A 75 -13.19 20.35 11.12
CA ILE A 75 -13.44 19.90 9.74
C ILE A 75 -12.96 20.96 8.74
N VAL A 76 -13.29 22.23 8.95
CA VAL A 76 -12.79 23.30 8.07
C VAL A 76 -11.25 23.36 8.06
N ARG A 77 -10.61 23.15 9.22
CA ARG A 77 -9.14 23.06 9.32
C ARG A 77 -8.56 21.91 8.52
N ILE A 78 -9.26 20.76 8.45
CA ILE A 78 -8.87 19.67 7.55
C ILE A 78 -8.91 20.12 6.09
N HIS A 79 -9.97 20.81 5.66
CA HIS A 79 -10.09 21.31 4.30
C HIS A 79 -8.97 22.31 3.96
N MET A 80 -8.52 23.09 4.96
CA MET A 80 -7.34 23.95 4.85
C MET A 80 -6.00 23.22 4.95
N SER A 81 -6.00 21.92 5.18
CA SER A 81 -4.80 21.11 5.47
C SER A 81 -4.07 21.50 6.77
N ASP A 82 -4.73 22.24 7.68
CA ASP A 82 -4.21 22.53 9.02
C ASP A 82 -4.58 21.41 9.99
N PHE A 83 -3.95 20.25 9.77
CA PHE A 83 -4.25 19.03 10.53
C PHE A 83 -3.90 19.15 12.01
N SER A 84 -2.85 19.88 12.36
CA SER A 84 -2.41 20.07 13.74
C SER A 84 -3.46 20.82 14.56
N SER A 85 -3.96 21.92 14.05
CA SER A 85 -5.03 22.71 14.71
C SER A 85 -6.35 21.94 14.71
N ALA A 86 -6.64 21.16 13.66
CA ALA A 86 -7.82 20.30 13.61
C ALA A 86 -7.82 19.26 14.75
N VAL A 87 -6.66 18.62 15.04
CA VAL A 87 -6.53 17.67 16.16
C VAL A 87 -6.84 18.34 17.49
N VAL A 88 -6.40 19.58 17.71
CA VAL A 88 -6.72 20.33 18.94
C VAL A 88 -8.23 20.52 19.09
N ASP A 89 -8.92 20.90 18.02
CA ASP A 89 -10.37 21.07 18.02
C ASP A 89 -11.10 19.74 18.28
N PHE A 90 -10.68 18.67 17.62
CA PHE A 90 -11.27 17.35 17.85
C PHE A 90 -11.02 16.82 19.26
N ASN A 91 -9.85 17.09 19.84
CA ASN A 91 -9.58 16.75 21.24
C ASN A 91 -10.60 17.41 22.18
N LYS A 92 -10.88 18.71 21.94
CA LYS A 92 -11.86 19.43 22.74
C LYS A 92 -13.28 18.92 22.49
N ALA A 93 -13.65 18.63 21.24
CA ALA A 93 -14.95 18.07 20.90
C ALA A 93 -15.16 16.68 21.55
N ILE A 94 -14.15 15.82 21.56
CA ILE A 94 -14.18 14.49 22.23
C ILE A 94 -14.31 14.66 23.75
N TYR A 95 -13.56 15.58 24.35
CA TYR A 95 -13.66 15.86 25.77
C TYR A 95 -15.09 16.26 26.18
N LEU A 96 -15.76 17.06 25.34
CA LEU A 96 -17.13 17.53 25.59
C LEU A 96 -18.17 16.44 25.29
N ASN A 97 -17.95 15.63 24.27
CA ASN A 97 -18.87 14.57 23.87
C ASN A 97 -18.12 13.34 23.33
N PRO A 98 -17.68 12.42 24.20
CA PRO A 98 -16.95 11.22 23.79
C PRO A 98 -17.81 10.19 23.06
N ALA A 99 -19.13 10.32 23.06
CA ALA A 99 -20.04 9.40 22.39
C ALA A 99 -20.32 9.76 20.91
N ARG A 100 -19.67 10.79 20.37
CA ARG A 100 -19.88 11.22 18.98
C ARG A 100 -18.88 10.52 18.03
N PRO A 101 -19.33 9.53 17.21
CA PRO A 101 -18.43 8.75 16.37
C PRO A 101 -17.66 9.62 15.37
N LYS A 102 -18.35 10.54 14.69
CA LYS A 102 -17.76 11.38 13.64
C LYS A 102 -16.50 12.14 14.07
N THR A 103 -16.40 12.53 15.36
CA THR A 103 -15.24 13.27 15.85
C THR A 103 -13.97 12.42 15.80
N TYR A 104 -14.06 11.15 16.16
CA TYR A 104 -12.95 10.20 16.05
C TYR A 104 -12.58 9.94 14.60
N LEU A 105 -13.56 9.83 13.69
CA LEU A 105 -13.31 9.64 12.28
C LEU A 105 -12.55 10.81 11.65
N TYR A 106 -12.95 12.05 11.98
CA TYR A 106 -12.22 13.23 11.47
C TYR A 106 -10.84 13.38 12.11
N ARG A 107 -10.66 13.03 13.40
CA ARG A 107 -9.34 13.04 14.03
C ARG A 107 -8.43 11.94 13.46
N TYR A 108 -8.99 10.77 13.15
CA TYR A 108 -8.30 9.74 12.37
C TYR A 108 -7.78 10.29 11.04
N ILE A 109 -8.59 11.05 10.29
CA ILE A 109 -8.17 11.64 9.03
C ILE A 109 -6.98 12.59 9.26
N ALA A 110 -7.05 13.47 10.25
CA ALA A 110 -5.97 14.39 10.58
C ALA A 110 -4.67 13.66 10.96
N TYR A 111 -4.75 12.63 11.81
CA TYR A 111 -3.60 11.81 12.16
C TYR A 111 -3.03 11.01 10.98
N SER A 112 -3.88 10.48 10.11
CA SER A 112 -3.44 9.75 8.93
C SER A 112 -2.69 10.64 7.93
N ARG A 113 -3.15 11.90 7.77
CA ARG A 113 -2.51 12.89 6.90
C ARG A 113 -1.16 13.39 7.43
N THR A 114 -0.95 13.31 8.75
CA THR A 114 0.31 13.67 9.42
C THR A 114 1.17 12.45 9.75
N GLU A 115 0.83 11.29 9.18
CA GLU A 115 1.54 10.00 9.35
C GLU A 115 1.62 9.51 10.82
N ASN A 116 0.77 10.05 11.69
CA ASN A 116 0.64 9.61 13.07
C ASN A 116 -0.24 8.34 13.16
N TYR A 117 0.18 7.27 12.48
CA TYR A 117 -0.64 6.08 12.23
C TYR A 117 -1.11 5.35 13.51
N GLN A 118 -0.32 5.35 14.59
CA GLN A 118 -0.74 4.73 15.86
C GLN A 118 -1.94 5.45 16.48
N PHE A 119 -1.93 6.79 16.48
CA PHE A 119 -3.07 7.57 16.97
C PHE A 119 -4.28 7.42 16.03
N ALA A 120 -4.05 7.39 14.73
CA ALA A 120 -5.10 7.13 13.74
C ALA A 120 -5.75 5.75 13.99
N PHE A 121 -4.96 4.72 14.24
CA PHE A 121 -5.48 3.37 14.53
C PHE A 121 -6.30 3.33 15.82
N GLY A 122 -5.87 4.04 16.85
CA GLY A 122 -6.65 4.20 18.09
C GLY A 122 -8.01 4.85 17.84
N ASP A 123 -8.05 5.92 17.06
CA ASP A 123 -9.28 6.65 16.72
C ASP A 123 -10.24 5.84 15.86
N ILE A 124 -9.74 5.14 14.85
CA ILE A 124 -10.61 4.33 13.99
C ILE A 124 -11.18 3.11 14.74
N ASN A 125 -10.43 2.52 15.67
CA ASN A 125 -10.94 1.48 16.56
C ASN A 125 -12.06 2.01 17.47
N HIS A 126 -11.87 3.21 18.04
CA HIS A 126 -12.90 3.83 18.87
C HIS A 126 -14.15 4.19 18.06
N TYR A 127 -13.96 4.74 16.86
CA TYR A 127 -15.04 4.99 15.91
C TYR A 127 -15.85 3.73 15.61
N LEU A 128 -15.19 2.62 15.27
CA LEU A 128 -15.86 1.35 15.00
C LEU A 128 -16.50 0.71 16.24
N GLY A 129 -15.99 1.00 17.44
CA GLY A 129 -16.67 0.64 18.68
C GLY A 129 -18.04 1.33 18.83
N LEU A 130 -18.16 2.56 18.33
CA LEU A 130 -19.41 3.35 18.34
C LEU A 130 -20.29 3.11 17.09
N ALA A 131 -19.68 2.70 15.97
CA ALA A 131 -20.34 2.48 14.69
C ALA A 131 -19.86 1.17 14.02
N PRO A 132 -20.16 -0.01 14.61
CA PRO A 132 -19.52 -1.28 14.22
C PRO A 132 -19.90 -1.79 12.82
N SER A 133 -20.98 -1.30 12.24
CA SER A 133 -21.46 -1.68 10.90
C SER A 133 -21.02 -0.73 9.79
N ASP A 134 -20.19 0.27 10.09
CA ASP A 134 -19.71 1.19 9.06
C ASP A 134 -18.63 0.55 8.18
N THR A 135 -18.98 0.31 6.93
CA THR A 135 -18.13 -0.30 5.91
C THR A 135 -16.89 0.57 5.63
N LEU A 136 -17.07 1.89 5.51
CA LEU A 136 -15.98 2.81 5.22
C LEU A 136 -14.96 2.89 6.37
N GLY A 137 -15.46 2.90 7.61
CA GLY A 137 -14.60 2.84 8.80
C GLY A 137 -13.75 1.58 8.85
N ARG A 138 -14.31 0.42 8.43
CA ARG A 138 -13.55 -0.83 8.35
C ARG A 138 -12.49 -0.81 7.24
N VAL A 139 -12.79 -0.21 6.08
CA VAL A 139 -11.80 -0.01 5.03
C VAL A 139 -10.65 0.88 5.54
N TYR A 140 -10.95 1.96 6.22
CA TYR A 140 -9.94 2.82 6.82
C TYR A 140 -9.10 2.11 7.88
N ARG A 141 -9.73 1.25 8.72
CA ARG A 141 -8.98 0.45 9.70
C ARG A 141 -8.09 -0.56 9.02
N LEU A 142 -8.57 -1.25 7.98
CA LEU A 142 -7.80 -2.20 7.19
C LEU A 142 -6.54 -1.55 6.60
N GLU A 143 -6.67 -0.38 5.99
CA GLU A 143 -5.54 0.35 5.39
C GLU A 143 -4.47 0.74 6.42
N ILE A 144 -4.88 1.25 7.56
CA ILE A 144 -3.97 1.63 8.66
C ILE A 144 -3.36 0.40 9.33
N ALA A 145 -4.15 -0.65 9.54
CA ALA A 145 -3.70 -1.90 10.13
C ALA A 145 -2.60 -2.57 9.28
N LEU A 146 -2.73 -2.55 7.95
CA LEU A 146 -1.69 -3.01 7.04
C LEU A 146 -0.38 -2.22 7.21
N LYS A 147 -0.45 -0.89 7.29
CA LYS A 147 0.73 -0.04 7.51
C LYS A 147 1.42 -0.33 8.84
N LEU A 148 0.65 -0.57 9.89
CA LEU A 148 1.13 -0.85 11.24
C LEU A 148 1.47 -2.33 11.47
N LYS A 149 1.12 -3.21 10.53
CA LYS A 149 1.27 -4.68 10.63
C LYS A 149 0.41 -5.28 11.75
N GLU A 150 -0.75 -4.69 12.01
CA GLU A 150 -1.76 -5.17 12.96
C GLU A 150 -2.62 -6.25 12.30
N TYR A 151 -2.04 -7.42 12.04
CA TYR A 151 -2.62 -8.47 11.18
C TYR A 151 -3.90 -9.09 11.73
N GLU A 152 -4.15 -9.04 13.04
CA GLU A 152 -5.43 -9.50 13.60
C GLU A 152 -6.57 -8.57 13.17
N ALA A 153 -6.38 -7.25 13.21
CA ALA A 153 -7.35 -6.28 12.72
C ALA A 153 -7.56 -6.41 11.20
N VAL A 154 -6.48 -6.69 10.45
CA VAL A 154 -6.57 -7.00 9.01
C VAL A 154 -7.46 -8.22 8.79
N TYR A 155 -7.25 -9.31 9.53
CA TYR A 155 -8.07 -10.50 9.43
C TYR A 155 -9.55 -10.23 9.74
N GLU A 156 -9.84 -9.56 10.85
CA GLU A 156 -11.23 -9.22 11.26
C GLU A 156 -11.97 -8.41 10.18
N ASP A 157 -11.31 -7.35 9.68
CA ASP A 157 -11.92 -6.47 8.69
C ASP A 157 -12.08 -7.15 7.34
N MET A 158 -11.11 -7.95 6.91
CA MET A 158 -11.23 -8.75 5.69
C MET A 158 -12.41 -9.71 5.73
N MET A 159 -12.58 -10.45 6.84
CA MET A 159 -13.70 -11.37 7.00
C MET A 159 -15.05 -10.64 6.98
N TRP A 160 -15.13 -9.51 7.68
CA TRP A 160 -16.37 -8.72 7.75
C TRP A 160 -16.71 -8.07 6.40
N LEU A 161 -15.71 -7.43 5.76
CA LEU A 161 -15.88 -6.75 4.47
C LEU A 161 -16.26 -7.75 3.37
N TYR A 162 -15.62 -8.92 3.34
CA TYR A 162 -15.97 -9.95 2.37
C TYR A 162 -17.41 -10.46 2.54
N LYS A 163 -17.84 -10.73 3.78
CA LYS A 163 -19.24 -11.11 4.06
C LYS A 163 -20.25 -10.05 3.64
N THR A 164 -19.86 -8.77 3.68
CA THR A 164 -20.77 -7.64 3.41
C THR A 164 -20.78 -7.25 1.94
N MET A 165 -19.61 -7.25 1.27
CA MET A 165 -19.41 -6.72 -0.08
C MET A 165 -19.21 -7.81 -1.14
N GLY A 166 -18.88 -9.04 -0.72
CA GLY A 166 -18.68 -10.18 -1.63
C GLY A 166 -17.46 -10.03 -2.56
N ASP A 167 -17.60 -10.61 -3.75
CA ASP A 167 -16.50 -10.76 -4.71
C ASP A 167 -15.94 -9.43 -5.26
N LEU A 168 -16.73 -8.36 -5.27
CA LEU A 168 -16.25 -7.02 -5.65
C LEU A 168 -15.13 -6.55 -4.72
N PHE A 169 -15.28 -6.80 -3.42
CA PHE A 169 -14.26 -6.47 -2.45
C PHE A 169 -12.98 -7.29 -2.65
N LEU A 170 -13.10 -8.59 -2.90
CA LEU A 170 -11.94 -9.44 -3.16
C LEU A 170 -11.15 -9.00 -4.38
N ARG A 171 -11.84 -8.69 -5.48
CA ARG A 171 -11.18 -8.26 -6.71
C ARG A 171 -10.24 -7.08 -6.48
N ASP A 172 -10.64 -6.13 -5.64
CA ASP A 172 -9.90 -4.91 -5.42
C ASP A 172 -8.83 -5.06 -4.33
N TYR A 173 -9.10 -5.84 -3.27
CA TYR A 173 -8.23 -5.92 -2.09
C TYR A 173 -7.32 -7.14 -2.03
N LEU A 174 -7.69 -8.27 -2.64
CA LEU A 174 -6.85 -9.48 -2.61
C LEU A 174 -5.47 -9.27 -3.24
N PRO A 175 -5.33 -8.59 -4.40
CA PRO A 175 -4.01 -8.28 -4.96
C PRO A 175 -3.17 -7.37 -4.04
N ILE A 176 -3.81 -6.38 -3.40
CA ILE A 176 -3.13 -5.45 -2.47
C ILE A 176 -2.56 -6.22 -1.28
N LEU A 177 -3.35 -7.13 -0.71
CA LEU A 177 -2.91 -8.00 0.38
C LEU A 177 -1.72 -8.86 -0.05
N SER A 178 -1.85 -9.55 -1.18
CA SER A 178 -0.80 -10.45 -1.69
C SER A 178 0.53 -9.71 -1.83
N ILE A 179 0.53 -8.53 -2.46
CA ILE A 179 1.73 -7.67 -2.61
C ILE A 179 2.28 -7.26 -1.23
N HIS A 180 1.42 -6.85 -0.30
CA HIS A 180 1.85 -6.40 1.03
C HIS A 180 2.51 -7.52 1.82
N PHE A 181 1.90 -8.70 1.84
CA PHE A 181 2.42 -9.84 2.59
C PHE A 181 3.66 -10.46 1.94
N ASP A 182 3.77 -10.44 0.61
CA ASP A 182 4.97 -10.86 -0.12
C ASP A 182 6.14 -9.93 0.20
N ALA A 183 5.97 -8.61 0.10
CA ALA A 183 6.99 -7.63 0.44
C ALA A 183 7.47 -7.73 1.90
N SER A 184 6.59 -8.11 2.83
CA SER A 184 6.90 -8.29 4.24
C SER A 184 7.33 -9.72 4.61
N LYS A 185 7.25 -10.68 3.68
CA LYS A 185 7.48 -12.13 3.85
C LYS A 185 6.62 -12.74 4.98
N LYS A 186 5.41 -12.24 5.18
CA LYS A 186 4.47 -12.67 6.21
C LYS A 186 3.43 -13.66 5.68
N TYR A 187 3.92 -14.70 5.03
CA TYR A 187 3.09 -15.70 4.33
C TYR A 187 2.15 -16.48 5.27
N ALA A 188 2.53 -16.71 6.53
CA ALA A 188 1.68 -17.41 7.49
C ALA A 188 0.44 -16.56 7.87
N ASP A 189 0.61 -15.24 8.01
CA ASP A 189 -0.50 -14.34 8.31
C ASP A 189 -1.46 -14.24 7.11
N LEU A 190 -0.93 -14.17 5.87
CA LEU A 190 -1.73 -14.24 4.66
C LEU A 190 -2.48 -15.58 4.56
N GLN A 191 -1.82 -16.70 4.88
CA GLN A 191 -2.44 -18.02 4.90
C GLN A 191 -3.67 -18.06 5.79
N LYS A 192 -3.58 -17.51 7.02
CA LYS A 192 -4.70 -17.42 7.96
C LYS A 192 -5.88 -16.66 7.36
N ILE A 193 -5.62 -15.51 6.72
CA ILE A 193 -6.64 -14.69 6.06
C ILE A 193 -7.30 -15.46 4.92
N LEU A 194 -6.52 -16.06 4.03
CA LEU A 194 -7.02 -16.79 2.86
C LEU A 194 -7.87 -18.01 3.26
N LEU A 195 -7.46 -18.74 4.29
CA LEU A 195 -8.24 -19.85 4.84
C LEU A 195 -9.57 -19.37 5.41
N GLY A 196 -9.60 -18.26 6.12
CA GLY A 196 -10.84 -17.63 6.61
C GLY A 196 -11.77 -17.20 5.47
N LEU A 197 -11.24 -16.56 4.43
CA LEU A 197 -12.01 -16.20 3.23
C LEU A 197 -12.57 -17.43 2.52
N LYS A 198 -11.78 -18.50 2.39
CA LYS A 198 -12.22 -19.77 1.78
C LYS A 198 -13.32 -20.47 2.56
N GLN A 199 -13.38 -20.31 3.90
CA GLN A 199 -14.51 -20.82 4.70
C GLN A 199 -15.82 -20.09 4.40
N ILE A 200 -15.76 -18.81 4.01
CA ILE A 200 -16.94 -18.03 3.65
C ILE A 200 -17.43 -18.42 2.24
N ASN A 201 -16.52 -18.55 1.28
CA ASN A 201 -16.83 -18.97 -0.10
C ASN A 201 -15.81 -20.04 -0.57
N PRO A 202 -16.11 -21.35 -0.37
CA PRO A 202 -15.19 -22.43 -0.73
C PRO A 202 -14.88 -22.54 -2.23
N ASN A 203 -15.78 -22.03 -3.08
CA ASN A 203 -15.69 -22.18 -4.54
C ASN A 203 -15.03 -20.99 -5.25
N GLU A 204 -14.64 -19.95 -4.53
CA GLU A 204 -14.00 -18.78 -5.12
C GLU A 204 -12.58 -19.12 -5.60
N SER A 205 -12.40 -19.07 -6.92
CA SER A 205 -11.15 -19.50 -7.57
C SER A 205 -9.99 -18.57 -7.23
N SER A 206 -10.24 -17.26 -7.13
CA SER A 206 -9.20 -16.27 -6.83
C SER A 206 -8.57 -16.48 -5.46
N ILE A 207 -9.38 -16.82 -4.45
CA ILE A 207 -8.90 -17.19 -3.12
C ILE A 207 -8.05 -18.46 -3.20
N THR A 208 -8.52 -19.46 -3.95
CA THR A 208 -7.83 -20.74 -4.08
C THR A 208 -6.49 -20.57 -4.77
N GLU A 209 -6.44 -19.84 -5.88
CA GLU A 209 -5.20 -19.57 -6.62
C GLU A 209 -4.19 -18.78 -5.75
N THR A 210 -4.67 -17.75 -5.03
CA THR A 210 -3.81 -16.98 -4.13
C THR A 210 -3.29 -17.85 -2.97
N LEU A 211 -4.10 -18.76 -2.44
CA LEU A 211 -3.69 -19.71 -1.40
C LEU A 211 -2.59 -20.64 -1.89
N ILE A 212 -2.71 -21.16 -3.11
CA ILE A 212 -1.71 -22.03 -3.74
C ILE A 212 -0.40 -21.25 -3.97
N GLN A 213 -0.50 -20.03 -4.50
CA GLN A 213 0.65 -19.14 -4.67
C GLN A 213 1.36 -18.88 -3.34
N ASN A 214 0.60 -18.58 -2.28
CA ASN A 214 1.15 -18.36 -0.95
C ASN A 214 1.84 -19.63 -0.40
N THR A 215 1.27 -20.81 -0.65
CA THR A 215 1.88 -22.10 -0.27
C THR A 215 3.23 -22.31 -0.98
N TYR A 216 3.33 -21.92 -2.25
CA TYR A 216 4.59 -21.92 -2.99
C TYR A 216 5.61 -20.95 -2.38
N GLN A 217 5.22 -19.71 -2.05
CA GLN A 217 6.10 -18.71 -1.42
C GLN A 217 6.61 -19.16 -0.03
N MET A 218 5.85 -20.02 0.66
CA MET A 218 6.28 -20.64 1.91
C MET A 218 7.31 -21.77 1.70
N GLY A 219 7.67 -22.11 0.47
CA GLY A 219 8.57 -23.22 0.12
C GLY A 219 7.95 -24.60 0.30
N GLN A 220 6.62 -24.69 0.45
CA GLN A 220 5.90 -25.97 0.65
C GLN A 220 5.55 -26.60 -0.72
N PHE A 221 6.56 -26.94 -1.51
CA PHE A 221 6.39 -27.29 -2.93
C PHE A 221 5.57 -28.55 -3.16
N GLU A 222 5.68 -29.59 -2.31
CA GLU A 222 4.85 -30.81 -2.42
C GLU A 222 3.37 -30.51 -2.15
N LEU A 223 3.08 -29.69 -1.13
CA LEU A 223 1.72 -29.28 -0.84
C LEU A 223 1.16 -28.40 -1.97
N CYS A 224 1.97 -27.46 -2.47
CA CYS A 224 1.64 -26.63 -3.62
C CYS A 224 1.29 -27.50 -4.84
N LEU A 225 2.12 -28.49 -5.17
CA LEU A 225 1.91 -29.41 -6.29
C LEU A 225 0.59 -30.18 -6.14
N THR A 226 0.28 -30.64 -4.93
CA THR A 226 -0.99 -31.33 -4.64
C THR A 226 -2.19 -30.41 -4.89
N GLN A 227 -2.14 -29.19 -4.37
CA GLN A 227 -3.22 -28.19 -4.52
C GLN A 227 -3.40 -27.74 -5.98
N VAL A 228 -2.29 -27.52 -6.70
CA VAL A 228 -2.32 -27.18 -8.13
C VAL A 228 -2.97 -28.30 -8.94
N ASN A 229 -2.58 -29.55 -8.72
CA ASN A 229 -3.13 -30.69 -9.44
C ASN A 229 -4.66 -30.83 -9.22
N GLU A 230 -5.13 -30.55 -7.99
CA GLU A 230 -6.56 -30.55 -7.71
C GLU A 230 -7.30 -29.42 -8.45
N SER A 231 -6.75 -28.21 -8.43
CA SER A 231 -7.35 -27.05 -9.11
C SER A 231 -7.34 -27.20 -10.63
N LEU A 232 -6.29 -27.81 -11.20
CA LEU A 232 -6.20 -28.07 -12.65
C LEU A 232 -7.23 -29.13 -13.15
N LYS A 233 -7.83 -29.94 -12.28
CA LYS A 233 -8.95 -30.82 -12.68
C LYS A 233 -10.16 -30.01 -13.12
N GLN A 234 -10.39 -28.85 -12.51
CA GLN A 234 -11.52 -27.97 -12.85
C GLN A 234 -11.20 -27.04 -14.01
N ASN A 235 -9.95 -26.56 -14.10
CA ASN A 235 -9.48 -25.68 -15.17
C ASN A 235 -8.10 -26.11 -15.69
N PRO A 236 -8.06 -27.14 -16.58
CA PRO A 236 -6.80 -27.72 -17.06
C PRO A 236 -5.89 -26.77 -17.85
N GLN A 237 -6.43 -25.68 -18.37
CA GLN A 237 -5.72 -24.71 -19.21
C GLN A 237 -5.33 -23.44 -18.46
N ASN A 238 -5.48 -23.38 -17.13
CA ASN A 238 -5.08 -22.23 -16.35
C ASN A 238 -3.55 -22.06 -16.39
N GLN A 239 -3.08 -21.08 -17.16
CA GLN A 239 -1.65 -20.84 -17.39
C GLN A 239 -0.89 -20.50 -16.10
N ASN A 240 -1.51 -19.76 -15.19
CA ASN A 240 -0.88 -19.40 -13.92
C ASN A 240 -0.66 -20.65 -13.04
N LEU A 241 -1.64 -21.54 -12.96
CA LEU A 241 -1.51 -22.79 -12.23
C LEU A 241 -0.52 -23.75 -12.90
N LEU A 242 -0.49 -23.81 -14.23
CA LEU A 242 0.49 -24.62 -14.97
C LEU A 242 1.91 -24.08 -14.73
N LYS A 243 2.11 -22.76 -14.76
CA LYS A 243 3.41 -22.16 -14.43
C LYS A 243 3.83 -22.54 -13.00
N LEU A 244 2.94 -22.34 -12.04
CA LEU A 244 3.22 -22.67 -10.64
C LEU A 244 3.51 -24.15 -10.41
N LYS A 245 2.87 -25.04 -11.20
CA LYS A 245 3.19 -26.46 -11.22
C LYS A 245 4.62 -26.71 -11.72
N ALA A 246 5.02 -26.08 -12.82
CA ALA A 246 6.36 -26.23 -13.36
C ALA A 246 7.42 -25.72 -12.37
N ASP A 247 7.17 -24.55 -11.77
CA ASP A 247 8.06 -23.96 -10.76
C ASP A 247 8.21 -24.91 -9.54
N ALA A 248 7.10 -25.44 -9.01
CA ALA A 248 7.13 -26.38 -7.89
C ALA A 248 7.87 -27.67 -8.22
N LEU A 249 7.64 -28.24 -9.42
CA LEU A 249 8.37 -29.44 -9.91
C LEU A 249 9.88 -29.17 -10.03
N PHE A 250 10.25 -27.98 -10.50
CA PHE A 250 11.65 -27.57 -10.59
C PHE A 250 12.33 -27.60 -9.21
N TYR A 251 11.72 -27.00 -8.19
CA TYR A 251 12.26 -26.99 -6.82
C TYR A 251 12.22 -28.37 -6.15
N LEU A 252 11.35 -29.27 -6.60
CA LEU A 252 11.31 -30.68 -6.17
C LEU A 252 12.31 -31.58 -6.93
N ASN A 253 13.16 -30.98 -7.79
CA ASN A 253 14.13 -31.70 -8.65
C ASN A 253 13.46 -32.69 -9.64
N ARG A 254 12.18 -32.47 -9.98
CA ARG A 254 11.44 -33.21 -11.01
C ARG A 254 11.53 -32.48 -12.35
N ILE A 255 12.76 -32.34 -12.85
CA ILE A 255 13.11 -31.38 -13.91
C ILE A 255 12.49 -31.75 -15.25
N ASP A 256 12.44 -33.02 -15.64
CA ASP A 256 11.83 -33.45 -16.92
C ASP A 256 10.35 -33.15 -17.00
N GLU A 257 9.63 -33.27 -15.87
CA GLU A 257 8.21 -32.94 -15.80
C GLU A 257 8.01 -31.40 -15.88
N SER A 258 8.88 -30.66 -15.21
CA SER A 258 8.90 -29.18 -15.28
C SER A 258 9.18 -28.71 -16.71
N GLU A 259 10.19 -29.29 -17.39
CA GLU A 259 10.51 -28.98 -18.78
C GLU A 259 9.31 -29.12 -19.71
N THR A 260 8.61 -30.25 -19.61
CA THR A 260 7.44 -30.55 -20.46
C THR A 260 6.36 -29.45 -20.32
N ILE A 261 6.14 -28.96 -19.10
CA ILE A 261 5.14 -27.92 -18.84
C ILE A 261 5.60 -26.55 -19.39
N TYR A 262 6.88 -26.19 -19.17
CA TYR A 262 7.42 -24.92 -19.74
C TYR A 262 7.36 -24.91 -21.26
N GLN A 263 7.68 -26.03 -21.94
CA GLN A 263 7.54 -26.14 -23.39
C GLN A 263 6.09 -25.92 -23.84
N THR A 264 5.12 -26.48 -23.10
CA THR A 264 3.69 -26.31 -23.40
C THR A 264 3.27 -24.85 -23.24
N LEU A 265 3.71 -24.18 -22.16
CA LEU A 265 3.42 -22.77 -21.91
C LEU A 265 4.06 -21.86 -22.96
N LEU A 266 5.31 -22.12 -23.34
CA LEU A 266 6.01 -21.36 -24.39
C LEU A 266 5.39 -21.56 -25.77
N ALA A 267 4.79 -22.71 -26.08
CA ALA A 267 4.03 -22.89 -27.31
C ALA A 267 2.78 -21.99 -27.38
N GLN A 268 2.20 -21.65 -26.22
CA GLN A 268 1.03 -20.76 -26.12
C GLN A 268 1.44 -19.28 -26.01
N ALA A 269 2.57 -18.99 -25.38
CA ALA A 269 3.10 -17.63 -25.16
C ALA A 269 4.57 -17.51 -25.65
N PRO A 270 4.84 -17.58 -26.96
CA PRO A 270 6.18 -17.72 -27.50
C PRO A 270 7.07 -16.48 -27.34
N ASN A 271 6.52 -15.36 -26.92
CA ASN A 271 7.24 -14.09 -26.69
C ASN A 271 7.34 -13.72 -25.20
N ASP A 272 6.94 -14.61 -24.29
CA ASP A 272 7.04 -14.38 -22.86
C ASP A 272 8.49 -14.52 -22.39
N GLY A 273 9.12 -13.40 -22.06
CA GLY A 273 10.53 -13.36 -21.66
C GLY A 273 10.79 -13.98 -20.30
N ASP A 274 9.83 -13.94 -19.39
CA ASP A 274 9.96 -14.53 -18.06
C ASP A 274 9.88 -16.07 -18.16
N LEU A 275 8.92 -16.60 -18.93
CA LEU A 275 8.85 -18.05 -19.22
C LEU A 275 10.10 -18.56 -19.94
N MET A 276 10.69 -17.77 -20.86
CA MET A 276 11.95 -18.11 -21.51
C MET A 276 13.10 -18.23 -20.51
N ALA A 277 13.14 -17.34 -19.50
CA ALA A 277 14.16 -17.38 -18.46
C ALA A 277 13.99 -18.63 -17.59
N ASP A 278 12.77 -18.89 -17.10
CA ASP A 278 12.47 -20.07 -16.29
C ASP A 278 12.80 -21.37 -17.01
N TYR A 279 12.41 -21.48 -18.28
CA TYR A 279 12.77 -22.62 -19.13
C TYR A 279 14.29 -22.73 -19.33
N GLY A 280 14.98 -21.61 -19.53
CA GLY A 280 16.44 -21.60 -19.62
C GLY A 280 17.12 -22.14 -18.36
N HIS A 281 16.62 -21.79 -17.18
CA HIS A 281 17.10 -22.33 -15.91
C HIS A 281 16.79 -23.83 -15.75
N CYS A 282 15.62 -24.27 -16.24
CA CYS A 282 15.31 -25.70 -16.30
C CYS A 282 16.34 -26.46 -17.15
N LEU A 283 16.70 -25.94 -18.32
CA LEU A 283 17.72 -26.52 -19.20
C LEU A 283 19.13 -26.55 -18.57
N LEU A 284 19.47 -25.58 -17.71
CA LEU A 284 20.72 -25.60 -16.94
C LEU A 284 20.79 -26.82 -16.00
N GLN A 285 19.68 -27.13 -15.33
CA GLN A 285 19.60 -28.30 -14.44
C GLN A 285 19.70 -29.63 -15.20
N LEU A 286 19.29 -29.62 -16.47
CA LEU A 286 19.44 -30.77 -17.38
C LEU A 286 20.82 -30.78 -18.08
N GLU A 287 21.74 -29.92 -17.70
CA GLU A 287 23.07 -29.75 -18.30
C GLU A 287 23.06 -29.48 -19.82
N ARG A 288 21.91 -29.00 -20.33
CA ARG A 288 21.74 -28.62 -21.75
C ARG A 288 22.17 -27.18 -21.97
N TYR A 289 23.45 -26.90 -21.75
CA TYR A 289 24.02 -25.55 -21.69
C TYR A 289 23.86 -24.75 -22.99
N ASN A 290 23.99 -25.40 -24.16
CA ASN A 290 23.78 -24.72 -25.44
C ASN A 290 22.34 -24.21 -25.60
N ASP A 291 21.37 -25.06 -25.28
CA ASP A 291 19.95 -24.70 -25.36
C ASP A 291 19.62 -23.62 -24.33
N ALA A 292 20.16 -23.73 -23.10
CA ALA A 292 20.00 -22.73 -22.05
C ALA A 292 20.52 -21.34 -22.50
N ASP A 293 21.72 -21.27 -23.10
CA ASP A 293 22.26 -19.99 -23.64
C ASP A 293 21.32 -19.37 -24.68
N ILE A 294 20.76 -20.19 -25.58
CA ILE A 294 19.82 -19.75 -26.61
C ILE A 294 18.57 -19.15 -25.98
N TRP A 295 17.91 -19.86 -25.06
CA TRP A 295 16.66 -19.40 -24.46
C TRP A 295 16.84 -18.21 -23.53
N LEU A 296 17.89 -18.19 -22.72
CA LEU A 296 18.23 -17.05 -21.86
C LEU A 296 18.62 -15.82 -22.69
N SER A 297 19.28 -16.01 -23.83
CA SER A 297 19.56 -14.90 -24.77
C SER A 297 18.29 -14.35 -25.44
N LYS A 298 17.28 -15.21 -25.73
CA LYS A 298 15.96 -14.76 -26.20
C LYS A 298 15.24 -13.99 -25.11
N SER A 299 15.22 -14.50 -23.87
CA SER A 299 14.65 -13.82 -22.71
C SER A 299 15.23 -12.41 -22.51
N ILE A 300 16.56 -12.26 -22.54
CA ILE A 300 17.22 -10.96 -22.39
C ILE A 300 16.84 -9.97 -23.50
N LYS A 301 16.57 -10.45 -24.71
CA LYS A 301 16.18 -9.62 -25.87
C LYS A 301 14.70 -9.27 -25.86
N SER A 302 13.88 -10.04 -25.18
CA SER A 302 12.44 -9.83 -25.06
C SER A 302 12.11 -8.85 -23.94
N LYS A 303 10.82 -8.50 -23.80
CA LYS A 303 10.33 -7.77 -22.64
C LYS A 303 10.26 -8.73 -21.45
N ASN A 304 11.29 -8.70 -20.60
CA ASN A 304 11.48 -9.57 -19.44
C ASN A 304 11.43 -8.71 -18.16
N SER A 305 10.67 -9.14 -17.16
CA SER A 305 10.56 -8.47 -15.87
C SER A 305 11.75 -8.77 -14.95
N THR A 306 12.48 -9.86 -15.20
CA THR A 306 13.60 -10.33 -14.37
C THR A 306 14.90 -10.52 -15.18
N PRO A 307 15.41 -9.48 -15.90
CA PRO A 307 16.59 -9.63 -16.75
C PRO A 307 17.84 -10.03 -15.97
N ALA A 308 17.95 -9.65 -14.69
CA ALA A 308 19.06 -10.04 -13.84
C ALA A 308 19.17 -11.57 -13.71
N TYR A 309 18.07 -12.25 -13.52
CA TYR A 309 17.99 -13.72 -13.42
C TYR A 309 18.39 -14.41 -14.74
N ALA A 310 17.94 -13.86 -15.87
CA ALA A 310 18.33 -14.38 -17.18
C ALA A 310 19.83 -14.22 -17.47
N TYR A 311 20.42 -13.09 -17.08
CA TYR A 311 21.88 -12.89 -17.19
C TYR A 311 22.65 -13.86 -16.28
N LEU A 312 22.19 -14.09 -15.03
CA LEU A 312 22.79 -15.05 -14.12
C LEU A 312 22.87 -16.46 -14.78
N GLY A 313 21.71 -16.93 -15.24
CA GLY A 313 21.61 -18.27 -15.87
C GLY A 313 22.46 -18.37 -17.12
N ARG A 314 22.46 -17.34 -17.98
CA ARG A 314 23.28 -17.35 -19.20
C ARG A 314 24.77 -17.38 -18.88
N GLY A 315 25.22 -16.67 -17.87
CA GLY A 315 26.59 -16.76 -17.38
C GLY A 315 26.94 -18.19 -16.93
N ILE A 316 26.03 -18.88 -16.22
CA ILE A 316 26.22 -20.29 -15.82
C ILE A 316 26.35 -21.20 -17.05
N ALA A 317 25.47 -21.05 -18.04
CA ALA A 317 25.54 -21.83 -19.28
C ALA A 317 26.88 -21.64 -19.98
N ARG A 318 27.31 -20.40 -20.17
CA ARG A 318 28.56 -20.02 -20.86
C ARG A 318 29.81 -20.49 -20.14
N TYR A 319 29.81 -20.44 -18.81
CA TYR A 319 30.89 -20.98 -18.01
C TYR A 319 31.05 -22.49 -18.25
N ASN A 320 29.96 -23.24 -18.21
CA ASN A 320 29.99 -24.68 -18.44
C ASN A 320 30.36 -25.04 -19.90
N MET A 321 30.16 -24.12 -20.86
CA MET A 321 30.63 -24.25 -22.22
C MET A 321 32.10 -23.79 -22.40
N GLY A 322 32.80 -23.39 -21.35
CA GLY A 322 34.20 -22.97 -21.37
C GLY A 322 34.42 -21.52 -21.79
N THR A 323 33.40 -20.71 -22.00
CA THR A 323 33.51 -19.31 -22.43
C THR A 323 33.53 -18.35 -21.25
N ILE A 324 34.56 -18.45 -20.39
CA ILE A 324 34.64 -17.80 -19.08
C ILE A 324 34.52 -16.29 -19.17
N GLY A 325 35.21 -15.61 -20.09
CA GLY A 325 35.21 -14.13 -20.18
C GLY A 325 33.82 -13.56 -20.43
N VAL A 326 33.00 -14.20 -21.29
CA VAL A 326 31.61 -13.75 -21.52
C VAL A 326 30.65 -14.16 -20.39
N ALA A 327 30.98 -15.24 -19.70
CA ALA A 327 30.24 -15.63 -18.48
C ALA A 327 30.40 -14.58 -17.38
N CYS A 328 31.62 -14.12 -17.14
CA CYS A 328 31.93 -13.06 -16.18
C CYS A 328 31.19 -11.75 -16.51
N ALA A 329 31.17 -11.34 -17.78
CA ALA A 329 30.42 -10.16 -18.22
C ALA A 329 28.91 -10.29 -17.97
N ASP A 330 28.34 -11.48 -18.13
CA ASP A 330 26.92 -11.74 -17.82
C ASP A 330 26.67 -11.66 -16.32
N TRP A 331 27.53 -12.21 -15.48
CA TRP A 331 27.37 -12.13 -14.02
C TRP A 331 27.57 -10.71 -13.47
N GLU A 332 28.50 -9.92 -14.03
CA GLU A 332 28.63 -8.49 -13.73
C GLU A 332 27.32 -7.75 -14.07
N ARG A 333 26.75 -8.05 -15.23
CA ARG A 333 25.49 -7.44 -15.65
C ARG A 333 24.32 -7.86 -14.74
N SER A 334 24.27 -9.12 -14.34
CA SER A 334 23.29 -9.66 -13.39
C SER A 334 23.38 -8.93 -12.04
N LEU A 335 24.58 -8.76 -11.50
CA LEU A 335 24.83 -8.06 -10.23
C LEU A 335 24.43 -6.59 -10.33
N LEU A 336 24.78 -5.90 -11.42
CA LEU A 336 24.37 -4.51 -11.65
C LEU A 336 22.84 -4.32 -11.72
N LEU A 337 22.12 -5.36 -12.13
CA LEU A 337 20.66 -5.38 -12.17
C LEU A 337 20.03 -5.84 -10.84
N GLY A 338 20.84 -6.11 -9.80
CA GLY A 338 20.39 -6.38 -8.44
C GLY A 338 20.39 -7.86 -8.02
N GLU A 339 20.83 -8.80 -8.88
CA GLU A 339 20.90 -10.22 -8.53
C GLU A 339 22.17 -10.52 -7.71
N LYS A 340 22.03 -10.56 -6.40
CA LYS A 340 23.16 -10.70 -5.47
C LYS A 340 23.86 -12.05 -5.55
N SER A 341 23.18 -13.10 -5.99
CA SER A 341 23.78 -14.45 -6.12
C SER A 341 24.88 -14.50 -7.17
N ALA A 342 24.89 -13.54 -8.13
CA ALA A 342 25.98 -13.38 -9.11
C ALA A 342 27.34 -13.10 -8.45
N THR A 343 27.37 -12.49 -7.25
CA THR A 343 28.62 -12.22 -6.51
C THR A 343 29.44 -13.48 -6.27
N GLN A 344 28.80 -14.58 -5.87
CA GLN A 344 29.50 -15.84 -5.62
C GLN A 344 30.16 -16.41 -6.87
N TRP A 345 29.51 -16.26 -8.03
CA TRP A 345 30.06 -16.71 -9.31
C TRP A 345 31.25 -15.85 -9.74
N LEU A 346 31.16 -14.54 -9.59
CA LEU A 346 32.24 -13.60 -9.87
C LEU A 346 33.47 -13.86 -9.02
N GLU A 347 33.29 -13.98 -7.70
CA GLU A 347 34.37 -14.25 -6.76
C GLU A 347 35.06 -15.57 -7.03
N LYS A 348 34.29 -16.62 -7.37
CA LYS A 348 34.82 -17.96 -7.56
C LYS A 348 35.50 -18.17 -8.91
N HIS A 349 35.02 -17.52 -9.96
CA HIS A 349 35.37 -17.87 -11.34
C HIS A 349 35.93 -16.71 -12.19
N CYS A 350 35.83 -15.46 -11.71
CA CYS A 350 36.21 -14.28 -12.49
C CYS A 350 37.37 -13.46 -11.88
N GLN A 351 37.94 -13.91 -10.75
CA GLN A 351 39.17 -13.28 -10.25
C GLN A 351 40.29 -13.55 -11.23
N GLU A 352 40.94 -12.49 -11.74
CA GLU A 352 42.15 -12.60 -12.53
C GLU A 352 43.18 -13.43 -11.76
N ASN A 353 43.65 -14.52 -12.35
CA ASN A 353 44.83 -15.23 -11.88
C ASN A 353 46.01 -14.24 -12.03
N PRO A 354 46.68 -13.80 -10.93
CA PRO A 354 47.81 -12.84 -11.05
C PRO A 354 49.08 -13.44 -11.65
N THR A 355 48.99 -14.55 -12.40
CA THR A 355 50.15 -15.33 -12.88
C THR A 355 50.34 -15.39 -14.38
N THR A 356 49.68 -14.53 -15.21
CA THR A 356 49.97 -14.49 -16.65
C THR A 356 50.41 -13.09 -17.14
N ASN A 357 51.30 -12.44 -16.39
CA ASN A 357 52.19 -11.39 -16.93
C ASN A 357 53.64 -11.79 -16.60
N LYS A 358 54.18 -12.70 -17.42
CA LYS A 358 55.63 -12.79 -17.65
C LYS A 358 55.88 -12.99 -19.15
#